data_74ecd1a4d19022ea558d4422807d4788
#
_entry.id   74ecd1a4d19022ea558d4422807d4788
#
_cell.length_a   1.000
_cell.length_b   1.000
_cell.length_c   1.000
_cell.angle_alpha   90.00
_cell.angle_beta   90.00
_cell.angle_gamma   90.00
#
_symmetry.space_group_name_H-M   'P 1'
#
loop_
_entity.id
_entity.type
_entity.pdbx_description
1 polymer ?
#
loop_
_entity_poly.entity_id
_entity_poly.type
_entity_poly.pdbx_seq_one_letter_code
_entity_poly.pdbx_strand_id
1 'polypeptide(L)'
;TAHFCLLNLVMINEHFERIVKEKFGFDFSPTQQAAMQSFLTFLFGRHPESLFLLKGYAGTGKTSLVAAIVNTLLQFEQQVVLLAPTGRAAKVFAGYSHQPAFTIHKKIYRQKNAQEGIGIFSLGFNGNANTLFFVDEASMISMGSQDSNFGSGSLLDDLIEFVYNGRNNRLVLIGDTAQLPPIGVDVSPALEAEFLRVSYGMEIYEANLTDIMRQSEQSGILYNATRVREMIGAGPLAKLLFRVTGFPDIVRVSGGELLEELDQCYNSFGMDETMVICRSNKRANRFNEGIRARILYREEAFGGGDKIMVVKNNYFWGAEYDKIDFIANGDIATVEKVGKYKDLYGFHFVHARLSIYGYEEEISAWVMLDTLTSEQTALSYD
;
A
#
# COMPACT_ATOMS: atom_id res chain seq x y z
N THR A 1 41.64 16.63 -14.16
CA THR A 1 40.20 17.03 -13.86
C THR A 1 39.30 15.81 -13.70
N ALA A 2 39.35 14.79 -14.56
CA ALA A 2 38.49 13.58 -14.44
C ALA A 2 38.76 12.76 -13.16
N HIS A 3 40.05 12.58 -12.80
CA HIS A 3 40.45 11.85 -11.60
C HIS A 3 40.00 12.53 -10.29
N PHE A 4 40.00 13.85 -10.24
CA PHE A 4 39.51 14.62 -9.10
C PHE A 4 37.97 14.55 -8.97
N CYS A 5 37.27 14.50 -10.09
CA CYS A 5 35.82 14.34 -10.12
C CYS A 5 35.38 12.95 -9.65
N LEU A 6 36.13 11.89 -10.03
CA LEU A 6 35.91 10.51 -9.59
C LEU A 6 36.16 10.34 -8.08
N LEU A 7 37.25 10.90 -7.55
CA LEU A 7 37.55 10.86 -6.12
C LEU A 7 36.48 11.57 -5.28
N ASN A 8 35.99 12.73 -5.72
CA ASN A 8 34.91 13.41 -5.03
C ASN A 8 33.60 12.63 -5.07
N LEU A 9 33.29 11.95 -6.17
CA LEU A 9 32.07 11.14 -6.28
C LEU A 9 32.14 9.92 -5.34
N VAL A 10 33.29 9.25 -5.23
CA VAL A 10 33.50 8.13 -4.30
C VAL A 10 33.32 8.59 -2.86
N MET A 11 33.94 9.72 -2.48
CA MET A 11 33.78 10.27 -1.11
C MET A 11 32.34 10.66 -0.78
N ILE A 12 31.60 11.20 -1.75
CA ILE A 12 30.18 11.54 -1.56
C ILE A 12 29.35 10.29 -1.37
N ASN A 13 29.59 9.23 -2.18
CA ASN A 13 28.89 7.97 -2.06
C ASN A 13 29.12 7.32 -0.71
N GLU A 14 30.38 7.23 -0.26
CA GLU A 14 30.74 6.65 1.04
C GLU A 14 30.13 7.44 2.19
N HIS A 15 30.11 8.77 2.09
CA HIS A 15 29.52 9.61 3.10
C HIS A 15 28.01 9.43 3.19
N PHE A 16 27.31 9.40 2.04
CA PHE A 16 25.88 9.15 1.97
C PHE A 16 25.51 7.78 2.56
N GLU A 17 26.21 6.73 2.11
CA GLU A 17 26.01 5.37 2.60
C GLU A 17 26.21 5.26 4.12
N ARG A 18 27.24 5.88 4.67
CA ARG A 18 27.49 5.92 6.11
C ARG A 18 26.30 6.53 6.89
N ILE A 19 25.75 7.64 6.41
CA ILE A 19 24.59 8.29 7.07
C ILE A 19 23.35 7.41 6.95
N VAL A 20 23.12 6.78 5.79
CA VAL A 20 22.00 5.82 5.65
C VAL A 20 22.15 4.67 6.65
N LYS A 21 23.34 4.12 6.80
CA LYS A 21 23.63 3.04 7.76
C LYS A 21 23.43 3.47 9.21
N GLU A 22 23.84 4.68 9.56
CA GLU A 22 23.59 5.27 10.89
C GLU A 22 22.07 5.40 11.18
N LYS A 23 21.28 5.87 10.20
CA LYS A 23 19.82 6.00 10.32
C LYS A 23 19.09 4.66 10.27
N PHE A 24 19.62 3.69 9.56
CA PHE A 24 19.08 2.34 9.51
C PHE A 24 19.25 1.60 10.84
N GLY A 25 20.33 1.90 11.57
CA GLY A 25 20.57 1.42 12.94
C GLY A 25 21.09 -0.02 13.03
N PHE A 26 21.34 -0.69 11.91
CA PHE A 26 21.86 -2.05 11.83
C PHE A 26 22.90 -2.16 10.71
N ASP A 27 23.69 -3.24 10.74
CA ASP A 27 24.54 -3.57 9.62
C ASP A 27 23.69 -4.04 8.43
N PHE A 28 24.07 -3.61 7.23
CA PHE A 28 23.42 -4.08 6.03
C PHE A 28 23.70 -5.57 5.79
N SER A 29 22.66 -6.29 5.40
CA SER A 29 22.86 -7.61 4.81
C SER A 29 23.55 -7.51 3.45
N PRO A 30 24.09 -8.62 2.90
CA PRO A 30 24.72 -8.60 1.57
C PRO A 30 23.81 -8.03 0.48
N THR A 31 22.53 -8.39 0.48
CA THR A 31 21.57 -7.87 -0.52
C THR A 31 21.17 -6.42 -0.27
N GLN A 32 21.12 -5.98 0.98
CA GLN A 32 20.92 -4.56 1.31
C GLN A 32 22.12 -3.71 0.90
N GLN A 33 23.34 -4.23 1.10
CA GLN A 33 24.55 -3.56 0.65
C GLN A 33 24.59 -3.42 -0.87
N ALA A 34 24.25 -4.47 -1.61
CA ALA A 34 24.15 -4.42 -3.06
C ALA A 34 23.07 -3.45 -3.54
N ALA A 35 21.92 -3.43 -2.86
CA ALA A 35 20.84 -2.49 -3.14
C ALA A 35 21.26 -1.03 -2.92
N MET A 36 22.04 -0.77 -1.86
CA MET A 36 22.58 0.56 -1.58
C MET A 36 23.52 1.03 -2.68
N GLN A 37 24.42 0.16 -3.17
CA GLN A 37 25.34 0.48 -4.27
C GLN A 37 24.59 0.75 -5.58
N SER A 38 23.57 -0.07 -5.90
CA SER A 38 22.71 0.16 -7.07
C SER A 38 21.95 1.49 -6.94
N PHE A 39 21.41 1.81 -5.76
CA PHE A 39 20.73 3.07 -5.50
C PHE A 39 21.67 4.27 -5.65
N LEU A 40 22.89 4.21 -5.16
CA LEU A 40 23.89 5.28 -5.34
C LEU A 40 24.22 5.49 -6.83
N THR A 41 24.35 4.40 -7.59
CA THR A 41 24.56 4.48 -9.05
C THR A 41 23.39 5.17 -9.74
N PHE A 42 22.14 4.86 -9.36
CA PHE A 42 20.94 5.55 -9.81
C PHE A 42 20.95 7.01 -9.38
N LEU A 43 21.21 7.30 -8.10
CA LEU A 43 21.10 8.64 -7.53
C LEU A 43 22.06 9.63 -8.20
N PHE A 44 23.28 9.21 -8.45
CA PHE A 44 24.33 10.03 -9.07
C PHE A 44 24.46 9.82 -10.59
N GLY A 45 23.64 8.91 -11.16
CA GLY A 45 23.55 8.72 -12.61
C GLY A 45 23.02 9.96 -13.32
N ARG A 46 23.44 10.14 -14.57
CA ARG A 46 23.09 11.32 -15.38
C ARG A 46 21.93 11.09 -16.33
N HIS A 47 21.40 9.87 -16.40
CA HIS A 47 20.31 9.57 -17.32
C HIS A 47 18.99 10.19 -16.81
N PRO A 48 18.36 11.11 -17.57
CA PRO A 48 17.19 11.83 -17.09
C PRO A 48 15.96 10.93 -16.92
N GLU A 49 15.82 9.91 -17.78
CA GLU A 49 14.73 8.95 -17.76
C GLU A 49 15.19 7.64 -17.11
N SER A 50 15.59 7.71 -15.84
CA SER A 50 16.02 6.57 -15.05
C SER A 50 15.08 6.28 -13.90
N LEU A 51 14.87 4.99 -13.63
CA LEU A 51 14.00 4.48 -12.57
C LEU A 51 14.76 3.49 -11.70
N PHE A 52 14.58 3.57 -10.39
CA PHE A 52 15.09 2.57 -9.46
C PHE A 52 13.97 1.62 -9.03
N LEU A 53 14.19 0.33 -9.19
CA LEU A 53 13.26 -0.74 -8.83
C LEU A 53 13.82 -1.54 -7.66
N LEU A 54 13.22 -1.38 -6.47
CA LEU A 54 13.56 -2.13 -5.27
C LEU A 54 12.54 -3.23 -5.03
N LYS A 55 12.94 -4.46 -5.28
CA LYS A 55 12.14 -5.64 -4.98
C LYS A 55 12.64 -6.32 -3.71
N GLY A 56 11.76 -6.97 -3.00
CA GLY A 56 12.17 -7.78 -1.85
C GLY A 56 10.96 -8.32 -1.11
N TYR A 57 11.17 -9.39 -0.39
CA TYR A 57 10.11 -10.08 0.35
C TYR A 57 9.78 -9.39 1.69
N ALA A 58 8.65 -9.77 2.30
CA ALA A 58 8.34 -9.35 3.66
C ALA A 58 9.46 -9.78 4.63
N GLY A 59 9.86 -8.89 5.54
CA GLY A 59 10.91 -9.16 6.52
C GLY A 59 12.34 -8.96 6.02
N THR A 60 12.57 -8.53 4.77
CA THR A 60 13.92 -8.21 4.23
C THR A 60 14.40 -6.79 4.57
N GLY A 61 13.60 -6.01 5.31
CA GLY A 61 13.96 -4.66 5.73
C GLY A 61 13.76 -3.58 4.66
N LYS A 62 12.99 -3.82 3.59
CA LYS A 62 12.69 -2.82 2.54
C LYS A 62 12.29 -1.48 3.11
N THR A 63 11.22 -1.47 3.90
CA THR A 63 10.61 -0.23 4.42
C THR A 63 11.58 0.53 5.33
N SER A 64 12.33 -0.17 6.18
CA SER A 64 13.34 0.44 7.05
C SER A 64 14.50 1.03 6.25
N LEU A 65 15.00 0.32 5.23
CA LEU A 65 16.07 0.79 4.35
C LEU A 65 15.62 2.04 3.57
N VAL A 66 14.41 2.01 3.00
CA VAL A 66 13.83 3.14 2.26
C VAL A 66 13.63 4.34 3.18
N ALA A 67 13.12 4.13 4.39
CA ALA A 67 12.98 5.21 5.38
C ALA A 67 14.32 5.86 5.73
N ALA A 68 15.39 5.06 5.92
CA ALA A 68 16.74 5.58 6.16
C ALA A 68 17.27 6.38 4.95
N ILE A 69 17.05 5.90 3.73
CA ILE A 69 17.42 6.58 2.48
C ILE A 69 16.66 7.92 2.38
N VAL A 70 15.33 7.92 2.52
CA VAL A 70 14.47 9.11 2.46
C VAL A 70 14.93 10.16 3.47
N ASN A 71 15.13 9.77 4.73
CA ASN A 71 15.58 10.68 5.78
C ASN A 71 17.00 11.21 5.56
N THR A 72 17.84 10.46 4.86
CA THR A 72 19.18 10.93 4.45
C THR A 72 19.09 11.91 3.30
N LEU A 73 18.28 11.63 2.27
CA LEU A 73 18.04 12.55 1.15
C LEU A 73 17.55 13.91 1.63
N LEU A 74 16.59 13.92 2.55
CA LEU A 74 16.06 15.16 3.14
C LEU A 74 17.13 15.95 3.92
N GLN A 75 18.04 15.26 4.60
CA GLN A 75 19.17 15.92 5.29
C GLN A 75 20.11 16.63 4.28
N PHE A 76 20.19 16.12 3.04
CA PHE A 76 20.91 16.76 1.94
C PHE A 76 20.04 17.72 1.11
N GLU A 77 18.89 18.15 1.65
CA GLU A 77 17.95 19.06 1.01
C GLU A 77 17.39 18.57 -0.33
N GLN A 78 17.51 17.25 -0.59
CA GLN A 78 16.91 16.63 -1.75
C GLN A 78 15.40 16.57 -1.59
N GLN A 79 14.65 17.08 -2.56
CA GLN A 79 13.20 17.01 -2.56
C GLN A 79 12.72 15.56 -2.75
N VAL A 80 11.79 15.13 -1.92
CA VAL A 80 11.22 13.78 -1.92
C VAL A 80 9.71 13.86 -1.86
N VAL A 81 9.02 13.00 -2.62
CA VAL A 81 7.57 12.79 -2.54
C VAL A 81 7.31 11.32 -2.30
N LEU A 82 6.53 11.01 -1.26
CA LEU A 82 6.19 9.64 -0.88
C LEU A 82 4.77 9.31 -1.31
N LEU A 83 4.63 8.19 -2.02
CA LEU A 83 3.37 7.75 -2.60
C LEU A 83 3.10 6.27 -2.28
N ALA A 84 1.82 5.90 -2.28
CA ALA A 84 1.39 4.51 -2.24
C ALA A 84 0.07 4.32 -3.01
N PRO A 85 -0.30 3.11 -3.44
CA PRO A 85 -1.55 2.85 -4.15
C PRO A 85 -2.80 3.08 -3.30
N THR A 86 -2.72 2.84 -1.98
CA THR A 86 -3.86 2.94 -1.05
C THR A 86 -3.58 3.91 0.09
N GLY A 87 -4.64 4.44 0.70
CA GLY A 87 -4.54 5.33 1.87
C GLY A 87 -3.84 4.66 3.05
N ARG A 88 -4.15 3.38 3.32
CA ARG A 88 -3.49 2.61 4.38
C ARG A 88 -1.98 2.45 4.14
N ALA A 89 -1.58 2.09 2.92
CA ALA A 89 -0.16 1.98 2.58
C ALA A 89 0.56 3.33 2.70
N ALA A 90 -0.07 4.42 2.28
CA ALA A 90 0.48 5.77 2.43
C ALA A 90 0.70 6.14 3.92
N LYS A 91 -0.24 5.81 4.80
CA LYS A 91 -0.10 6.05 6.25
C LYS A 91 1.02 5.23 6.87
N VAL A 92 1.12 3.96 6.50
CA VAL A 92 2.21 3.08 6.95
C VAL A 92 3.56 3.65 6.49
N PHE A 93 3.65 4.08 5.23
CA PHE A 93 4.86 4.69 4.69
C PHE A 93 5.21 6.00 5.41
N ALA A 94 4.22 6.86 5.66
CA ALA A 94 4.40 8.09 6.44
C ALA A 94 4.90 7.79 7.87
N GLY A 95 4.35 6.77 8.53
CA GLY A 95 4.74 6.35 9.87
C GLY A 95 6.22 5.94 9.98
N TYR A 96 6.71 5.15 9.02
CA TYR A 96 8.10 4.71 9.01
C TYR A 96 9.10 5.80 8.59
N SER A 97 8.72 6.63 7.64
CA SER A 97 9.59 7.69 7.12
C SER A 97 9.55 8.97 7.93
N HIS A 98 8.55 9.12 8.80
CA HIS A 98 8.23 10.37 9.52
C HIS A 98 8.03 11.56 8.57
N GLN A 99 7.53 11.29 7.36
CA GLN A 99 7.27 12.28 6.31
C GLN A 99 5.86 12.09 5.76
N PRO A 100 5.21 13.17 5.30
CA PRO A 100 3.92 13.07 4.65
C PRO A 100 3.97 12.15 3.42
N ALA A 101 3.05 11.19 3.35
CA ALA A 101 2.86 10.33 2.18
C ALA A 101 1.43 10.43 1.68
N PHE A 102 1.23 10.30 0.39
CA PHE A 102 -0.05 10.48 -0.28
C PHE A 102 -0.42 9.24 -1.10
N THR A 103 -1.70 9.07 -1.40
CA THR A 103 -2.06 8.10 -2.43
C THR A 103 -1.60 8.62 -3.80
N ILE A 104 -1.25 7.69 -4.71
CA ILE A 104 -0.89 8.03 -6.09
C ILE A 104 -2.02 8.89 -6.69
N HIS A 105 -3.27 8.44 -6.58
CA HIS A 105 -4.43 9.15 -7.11
C HIS A 105 -4.55 10.59 -6.61
N LYS A 106 -4.40 10.82 -5.31
CA LYS A 106 -4.45 12.17 -4.71
C LYS A 106 -3.35 13.09 -5.27
N LYS A 107 -2.16 12.53 -5.52
CA LYS A 107 -1.01 13.33 -5.99
C LYS A 107 -1.10 13.68 -7.45
N ILE A 108 -1.50 12.72 -8.32
CA ILE A 108 -1.37 12.89 -9.76
C ILE A 108 -2.64 13.38 -10.47
N TYR A 109 -3.83 13.14 -9.90
CA TYR A 109 -5.08 13.53 -10.56
C TYR A 109 -5.69 14.80 -9.99
N ARG A 110 -6.43 15.51 -10.84
CA ARG A 110 -7.25 16.68 -10.51
C ARG A 110 -8.61 16.56 -11.18
N GLN A 111 -9.65 16.95 -10.48
CA GLN A 111 -11.02 16.97 -11.00
C GLN A 111 -11.19 18.10 -12.03
N LYS A 112 -11.71 17.78 -13.20
CA LYS A 112 -11.90 18.76 -14.29
C LYS A 112 -13.12 19.66 -14.12
N ASN A 113 -14.29 19.13 -13.65
CA ASN A 113 -15.51 19.91 -13.46
C ASN A 113 -16.37 19.28 -12.34
N ALA A 114 -16.72 20.07 -11.33
CA ALA A 114 -17.61 19.65 -10.24
C ALA A 114 -19.11 19.68 -10.59
N GLN A 115 -19.49 20.16 -11.80
CA GLN A 115 -20.89 20.47 -12.14
C GLN A 115 -21.71 19.32 -12.73
N GLU A 116 -21.11 18.19 -13.11
CA GLU A 116 -21.84 17.10 -13.78
C GLU A 116 -21.97 15.79 -12.97
N GLY A 117 -21.77 15.82 -11.66
CA GLY A 117 -22.08 14.69 -10.77
C GLY A 117 -21.23 13.43 -10.90
N ILE A 118 -20.60 13.19 -12.05
CA ILE A 118 -19.60 12.13 -12.29
C ILE A 118 -18.28 12.82 -12.56
N GLY A 119 -17.43 12.91 -11.51
CA GLY A 119 -16.13 13.58 -11.63
C GLY A 119 -15.22 12.86 -12.62
N ILE A 120 -14.90 13.50 -13.74
CA ILE A 120 -13.83 13.06 -14.64
C ILE A 120 -12.53 13.66 -14.09
N PHE A 121 -11.56 12.80 -13.80
CA PHE A 121 -10.26 13.17 -13.29
C PHE A 121 -9.23 13.11 -14.40
N SER A 122 -8.47 14.17 -14.55
CA SER A 122 -7.33 14.22 -15.48
C SER A 122 -6.03 14.33 -14.75
N LEU A 123 -4.95 13.96 -15.43
CA LEU A 123 -3.62 14.13 -14.94
C LEU A 123 -3.37 15.61 -14.62
N GLY A 124 -2.90 15.87 -13.39
CA GLY A 124 -2.59 17.21 -12.92
C GLY A 124 -1.23 17.70 -13.44
N PHE A 125 -1.01 18.99 -13.37
CA PHE A 125 0.31 19.55 -13.66
C PHE A 125 1.30 19.18 -12.54
N ASN A 126 2.49 18.67 -12.92
CA ASN A 126 3.56 18.40 -11.97
C ASN A 126 4.47 19.62 -11.82
N GLY A 127 4.25 20.39 -10.77
CA GLY A 127 5.10 21.55 -10.44
C GLY A 127 6.39 21.18 -9.68
N ASN A 128 6.63 19.88 -9.39
CA ASN A 128 7.86 19.48 -8.71
C ASN A 128 9.05 19.50 -9.67
N ALA A 129 10.21 19.89 -9.16
CA ALA A 129 11.47 19.87 -9.89
C ALA A 129 12.58 19.27 -9.02
N ASN A 130 13.54 18.57 -9.64
CA ASN A 130 14.65 17.89 -8.94
C ASN A 130 14.16 16.97 -7.80
N THR A 131 13.06 16.28 -8.00
CA THR A 131 12.35 15.52 -6.97
C THR A 131 12.45 14.01 -7.21
N LEU A 132 12.73 13.27 -6.14
CA LEU A 132 12.64 11.82 -6.14
C LEU A 132 11.25 11.40 -5.65
N PHE A 133 10.51 10.69 -6.48
CA PHE A 133 9.23 10.11 -6.14
C PHE A 133 9.43 8.67 -5.69
N PHE A 134 9.05 8.35 -4.47
CA PHE A 134 9.07 7.01 -3.93
C PHE A 134 7.65 6.45 -3.90
N VAL A 135 7.45 5.28 -4.47
CA VAL A 135 6.16 4.59 -4.49
C VAL A 135 6.33 3.24 -3.80
N ASP A 136 5.76 3.10 -2.61
CA ASP A 136 5.72 1.82 -1.90
C ASP A 136 4.50 1.00 -2.34
N GLU A 137 4.52 -0.31 -2.09
CA GLU A 137 3.48 -1.28 -2.51
C GLU A 137 3.19 -1.25 -4.02
N ALA A 138 4.22 -1.07 -4.84
CA ALA A 138 4.08 -1.03 -6.31
C ALA A 138 3.54 -2.34 -6.91
N SER A 139 3.54 -3.45 -6.15
CA SER A 139 2.87 -4.70 -6.50
C SER A 139 1.37 -4.56 -6.78
N MET A 140 0.73 -3.51 -6.25
CA MET A 140 -0.71 -3.24 -6.45
C MET A 140 -1.01 -2.34 -7.66
N ILE A 141 0.00 -1.81 -8.35
CA ILE A 141 -0.21 -0.91 -9.49
C ILE A 141 -0.62 -1.73 -10.72
N SER A 142 -1.76 -1.37 -11.32
CA SER A 142 -2.30 -1.98 -12.54
C SER A 142 -2.11 -1.10 -13.76
N MET A 143 -2.13 -1.70 -14.95
CA MET A 143 -2.18 -1.02 -16.25
C MET A 143 -3.60 -0.81 -16.79
N GLY A 144 -4.60 -1.39 -16.17
CA GLY A 144 -6.00 -1.21 -16.56
C GLY A 144 -6.83 -0.93 -15.33
N SER A 145 -7.66 0.11 -15.33
CA SER A 145 -8.69 0.28 -14.34
C SER A 145 -10.04 0.01 -14.99
N GLN A 146 -10.93 -0.66 -14.25
CA GLN A 146 -12.35 -0.75 -14.61
C GLN A 146 -13.05 0.62 -14.45
N ASP A 147 -12.41 1.57 -13.76
CA ASP A 147 -12.88 2.94 -13.58
C ASP A 147 -12.30 3.84 -14.69
N SER A 148 -13.01 3.98 -15.80
CA SER A 148 -12.69 4.88 -16.92
C SER A 148 -12.69 6.37 -16.56
N ASN A 149 -12.87 6.73 -15.29
CA ASN A 149 -12.99 8.11 -14.83
C ASN A 149 -11.65 8.79 -14.51
N PHE A 150 -10.55 8.04 -14.50
CA PHE A 150 -9.23 8.55 -14.14
C PHE A 150 -8.26 8.50 -15.33
N GLY A 151 -7.73 9.66 -15.72
CA GLY A 151 -6.63 9.81 -16.66
C GLY A 151 -6.77 8.99 -17.95
N SER A 152 -5.73 8.21 -18.26
CA SER A 152 -5.70 7.29 -19.38
C SER A 152 -6.43 5.95 -19.11
N GLY A 153 -6.79 5.68 -17.86
CA GLY A 153 -7.26 4.37 -17.40
C GLY A 153 -6.14 3.41 -16.98
N SER A 154 -4.88 3.81 -17.11
CA SER A 154 -3.69 3.08 -16.66
C SER A 154 -2.96 3.88 -15.58
N LEU A 155 -3.02 3.41 -14.34
CA LEU A 155 -2.38 4.11 -13.22
C LEU A 155 -0.85 4.18 -13.38
N LEU A 156 -0.24 3.15 -13.97
CA LEU A 156 1.19 3.11 -14.21
C LEU A 156 1.62 4.13 -15.27
N ASP A 157 0.89 4.21 -16.39
CA ASP A 157 1.19 5.16 -17.46
C ASP A 157 1.07 6.59 -16.96
N ASP A 158 -0.04 6.89 -16.26
CA ASP A 158 -0.30 8.21 -15.70
C ASP A 158 0.72 8.61 -14.64
N LEU A 159 1.17 7.67 -13.81
CA LEU A 159 2.22 7.93 -12.81
C LEU A 159 3.56 8.27 -13.47
N ILE A 160 3.96 7.49 -14.46
CA ILE A 160 5.21 7.70 -15.20
C ILE A 160 5.14 9.04 -15.94
N GLU A 161 4.06 9.30 -16.67
CA GLU A 161 3.85 10.57 -17.35
C GLU A 161 3.90 11.75 -16.37
N PHE A 162 3.22 11.67 -15.24
CA PHE A 162 3.22 12.72 -14.23
C PHE A 162 4.63 13.01 -13.71
N VAL A 163 5.38 11.98 -13.34
CA VAL A 163 6.72 12.15 -12.75
C VAL A 163 7.68 12.78 -13.76
N TYR A 164 7.74 12.24 -14.97
CA TYR A 164 8.75 12.66 -15.96
C TYR A 164 8.35 13.88 -16.80
N ASN A 165 7.09 14.33 -16.75
CA ASN A 165 6.70 15.65 -17.21
C ASN A 165 7.22 16.79 -16.31
N GLY A 166 7.64 16.50 -15.09
CA GLY A 166 8.33 17.45 -14.23
C GLY A 166 9.82 17.56 -14.56
N ARG A 167 10.43 18.69 -14.19
CA ARG A 167 11.82 18.96 -14.51
C ARG A 167 12.78 18.15 -13.63
N ASN A 168 13.59 17.28 -14.21
CA ASN A 168 14.62 16.47 -13.54
C ASN A 168 14.08 15.67 -12.33
N ASN A 169 12.91 15.11 -12.50
CA ASN A 169 12.32 14.19 -11.51
C ASN A 169 12.69 12.76 -11.85
N ARG A 170 12.71 11.88 -10.84
CA ARG A 170 12.97 10.46 -11.02
C ARG A 170 12.07 9.63 -10.10
N LEU A 171 11.85 8.38 -10.48
CA LEU A 171 10.93 7.46 -9.82
C LEU A 171 11.68 6.31 -9.16
N VAL A 172 11.25 5.96 -7.95
CA VAL A 172 11.66 4.77 -7.19
C VAL A 172 10.40 3.94 -6.94
N LEU A 173 10.35 2.74 -7.50
CA LEU A 173 9.29 1.77 -7.25
C LEU A 173 9.76 0.72 -6.26
N ILE A 174 8.94 0.47 -5.23
CA ILE A 174 9.24 -0.47 -4.15
C ILE A 174 8.11 -1.47 -4.06
N GLY A 175 8.42 -2.77 -4.05
CA GLY A 175 7.38 -3.78 -3.99
C GLY A 175 7.88 -5.18 -3.65
N ASP A 176 6.92 -6.08 -3.55
CA ASP A 176 7.14 -7.49 -3.25
C ASP A 176 6.47 -8.33 -4.33
N THR A 177 7.24 -9.07 -5.10
CA THR A 177 6.73 -9.92 -6.19
C THR A 177 6.01 -11.19 -5.70
N ALA A 178 6.09 -11.49 -4.40
CA ALA A 178 5.34 -12.59 -3.79
C ALA A 178 4.00 -12.14 -3.19
N GLN A 179 3.71 -10.83 -3.18
CA GLN A 179 2.40 -10.31 -2.83
C GLN A 179 1.40 -10.48 -3.98
N LEU A 180 0.10 -10.37 -3.66
CA LEU A 180 -0.95 -10.47 -4.66
C LEU A 180 -0.81 -9.38 -5.72
N PRO A 181 -0.69 -9.76 -7.00
CA PRO A 181 -0.67 -8.79 -8.09
C PRO A 181 -2.06 -8.22 -8.36
N PRO A 182 -2.17 -7.20 -9.21
CA PRO A 182 -3.46 -6.72 -9.71
C PRO A 182 -4.25 -7.85 -10.40
N ILE A 183 -5.58 -7.71 -10.41
CA ILE A 183 -6.47 -8.71 -11.00
C ILE A 183 -6.14 -8.91 -12.50
N GLY A 184 -5.95 -10.18 -12.87
CA GLY A 184 -5.73 -10.57 -14.28
C GLY A 184 -4.29 -10.61 -14.74
N VAL A 185 -3.32 -10.37 -13.85
CA VAL A 185 -1.90 -10.51 -14.14
C VAL A 185 -1.20 -11.35 -13.07
N ASP A 186 -0.10 -12.01 -13.41
CA ASP A 186 0.67 -12.83 -12.47
C ASP A 186 1.66 -11.99 -11.66
N VAL A 187 2.15 -10.89 -12.23
CA VAL A 187 3.06 -9.92 -11.59
C VAL A 187 2.60 -8.53 -12.01
N SER A 188 2.72 -7.55 -11.10
CA SER A 188 2.48 -6.16 -11.46
C SER A 188 3.51 -5.67 -12.49
N PRO A 189 3.07 -5.07 -13.62
CA PRO A 189 3.97 -4.48 -14.62
C PRO A 189 4.92 -3.43 -14.02
N ALA A 190 4.53 -2.78 -12.93
CA ALA A 190 5.37 -1.84 -12.20
C ALA A 190 6.60 -2.49 -11.52
N LEU A 191 6.62 -3.83 -11.39
CA LEU A 191 7.74 -4.60 -10.83
C LEU A 191 8.53 -5.40 -11.86
N GLU A 192 8.21 -5.25 -13.15
CA GLU A 192 8.89 -5.94 -14.24
C GLU A 192 9.87 -5.01 -14.95
N ALA A 193 11.18 -5.16 -14.64
CA ALA A 193 12.23 -4.28 -15.16
C ALA A 193 12.28 -4.27 -16.70
N GLU A 194 12.12 -5.42 -17.35
CA GLU A 194 12.13 -5.52 -18.82
C GLU A 194 10.91 -4.83 -19.44
N PHE A 195 9.72 -5.00 -18.85
CA PHE A 195 8.53 -4.30 -19.26
C PHE A 195 8.72 -2.77 -19.19
N LEU A 196 9.22 -2.26 -18.07
CA LEU A 196 9.46 -0.84 -17.87
C LEU A 196 10.49 -0.29 -18.87
N ARG A 197 11.55 -1.06 -19.15
CA ARG A 197 12.58 -0.69 -20.13
C ARG A 197 12.03 -0.60 -21.55
N VAL A 198 11.29 -1.61 -21.97
CA VAL A 198 10.78 -1.70 -23.34
C VAL A 198 9.61 -0.75 -23.59
N SER A 199 8.67 -0.66 -22.64
CA SER A 199 7.44 0.13 -22.84
C SER A 199 7.67 1.63 -22.68
N TYR A 200 8.62 2.05 -21.83
CA TYR A 200 8.84 3.46 -21.53
C TYR A 200 10.23 3.98 -21.94
N GLY A 201 11.10 3.12 -22.48
CA GLY A 201 12.46 3.52 -22.89
C GLY A 201 13.39 3.91 -21.74
N MET A 202 13.08 3.50 -20.52
CA MET A 202 13.79 3.93 -19.31
C MET A 202 15.06 3.14 -19.03
N GLU A 203 16.04 3.80 -18.42
CA GLU A 203 17.15 3.10 -17.78
C GLU A 203 16.74 2.60 -16.40
N ILE A 204 16.73 1.27 -16.23
CA ILE A 204 16.26 0.62 -15.00
C ILE A 204 17.44 0.16 -14.16
N TYR A 205 17.53 0.72 -12.95
CA TYR A 205 18.41 0.24 -11.88
C TYR A 205 17.58 -0.67 -10.97
N GLU A 206 18.02 -1.90 -10.80
CA GLU A 206 17.27 -2.91 -10.06
C GLU A 206 18.06 -3.42 -8.86
N ALA A 207 17.35 -3.67 -7.76
CA ALA A 207 17.88 -4.35 -6.59
C ALA A 207 16.84 -5.30 -5.98
N ASN A 208 17.32 -6.46 -5.53
CA ASN A 208 16.48 -7.50 -4.94
C ASN A 208 16.96 -7.82 -3.52
N LEU A 209 16.11 -7.56 -2.52
CA LEU A 209 16.37 -7.92 -1.13
C LEU A 209 15.84 -9.33 -0.86
N THR A 210 16.73 -10.26 -0.61
CA THR A 210 16.39 -11.68 -0.36
C THR A 210 16.71 -12.12 1.05
N ASP A 211 17.60 -11.43 1.76
CA ASP A 211 18.01 -11.80 3.11
C ASP A 211 16.92 -11.46 4.12
N ILE A 212 16.47 -12.45 4.87
CA ILE A 212 15.44 -12.30 5.89
C ILE A 212 16.11 -11.85 7.18
N MET A 213 15.83 -10.60 7.61
CA MET A 213 16.45 -9.98 8.79
C MET A 213 15.78 -10.36 10.12
N ARG A 214 14.54 -10.83 10.08
CA ARG A 214 13.83 -11.29 11.27
C ARG A 214 14.10 -12.77 11.50
N GLN A 215 15.22 -13.07 12.11
CA GLN A 215 15.51 -14.42 12.57
C GLN A 215 14.88 -14.64 13.94
N SER A 216 13.66 -15.16 13.94
CA SER A 216 13.27 -16.06 14.99
C SER A 216 13.27 -17.47 14.35
N GLU A 217 14.25 -18.27 14.61
CA GLU A 217 14.27 -19.70 14.23
C GLU A 217 13.03 -20.45 14.75
N GLN A 218 12.31 -19.83 15.67
CA GLN A 218 11.10 -20.33 16.30
C GLN A 218 9.81 -19.82 15.66
N SER A 219 9.85 -18.96 14.62
CA SER A 219 8.65 -18.45 13.96
C SER A 219 8.15 -19.40 12.87
N GLY A 220 6.99 -20.03 13.14
CA GLY A 220 6.27 -20.84 12.17
C GLY A 220 5.68 -20.02 11.03
N ILE A 221 5.30 -18.78 11.28
CA ILE A 221 4.83 -17.84 10.26
C ILE A 221 5.95 -17.58 9.24
N LEU A 222 7.15 -17.23 9.70
CA LEU A 222 8.28 -16.95 8.84
C LEU A 222 8.75 -18.21 8.08
N TYR A 223 8.82 -19.36 8.77
CA TYR A 223 9.16 -20.64 8.17
C TYR A 223 8.23 -20.97 7.00
N ASN A 224 6.92 -20.92 7.22
CA ASN A 224 5.94 -21.23 6.19
C ASN A 224 5.92 -20.21 5.07
N ALA A 225 6.07 -18.90 5.37
CA ALA A 225 6.18 -17.86 4.36
C ALA A 225 7.38 -18.08 3.44
N THR A 226 8.54 -18.46 3.98
CA THR A 226 9.73 -18.76 3.21
C THR A 226 9.51 -19.95 2.29
N ARG A 227 8.91 -21.04 2.81
CA ARG A 227 8.58 -22.21 1.99
C ARG A 227 7.62 -21.88 0.85
N VAL A 228 6.58 -21.09 1.11
CA VAL A 228 5.64 -20.67 0.06
C VAL A 228 6.37 -19.90 -1.04
N ARG A 229 7.30 -19.03 -0.71
CA ARG A 229 8.11 -18.29 -1.69
C ARG A 229 8.97 -19.21 -2.56
N GLU A 230 9.64 -20.17 -1.95
CA GLU A 230 10.44 -21.17 -2.67
C GLU A 230 9.58 -21.96 -3.66
N MET A 231 8.33 -22.26 -3.25
CA MET A 231 7.38 -22.98 -4.10
C MET A 231 6.85 -22.12 -5.26
N ILE A 232 6.68 -20.82 -5.10
CA ILE A 232 6.30 -19.90 -6.20
C ILE A 232 7.33 -19.97 -7.33
N GLY A 233 8.62 -20.06 -7.00
CA GLY A 233 9.70 -20.20 -7.98
C GLY A 233 9.84 -21.61 -8.59
N ALA A 234 9.30 -22.65 -7.95
CA ALA A 234 9.47 -24.05 -8.36
C ALA A 234 8.39 -24.57 -9.35
N GLY A 235 7.37 -23.77 -9.66
CA GLY A 235 6.31 -24.13 -10.61
C GLY A 235 5.07 -24.79 -9.98
N PRO A 236 4.02 -25.07 -10.78
CA PRO A 236 2.65 -25.30 -10.30
C PRO A 236 2.36 -26.65 -9.62
N LEU A 237 3.34 -27.56 -9.53
CA LEU A 237 3.13 -28.92 -9.04
C LEU A 237 3.42 -29.12 -7.55
N ALA A 238 3.87 -28.11 -6.84
CA ALA A 238 4.19 -28.24 -5.43
C ALA A 238 2.94 -28.19 -4.56
N LYS A 239 2.67 -29.25 -3.80
CA LYS A 239 1.56 -29.28 -2.84
C LYS A 239 1.87 -28.36 -1.67
N LEU A 240 1.03 -27.35 -1.48
CA LEU A 240 1.16 -26.42 -0.35
C LEU A 240 0.88 -27.18 0.97
N LEU A 241 1.90 -27.30 1.80
CA LEU A 241 1.82 -27.91 3.12
C LEU A 241 2.40 -26.93 4.16
N PHE A 242 1.53 -26.49 5.07
CA PHE A 242 1.97 -25.69 6.22
C PHE A 242 2.47 -26.60 7.35
N ARG A 243 3.65 -26.30 7.87
CA ARG A 243 4.15 -26.91 9.09
C ARG A 243 3.68 -26.07 10.27
N VAL A 244 2.82 -26.64 11.10
CA VAL A 244 2.24 -25.96 12.28
C VAL A 244 2.79 -26.51 13.59
N THR A 245 3.44 -27.69 13.57
CA THR A 245 3.98 -28.34 14.77
C THR A 245 5.35 -27.80 15.13
N GLY A 246 5.56 -27.50 16.39
CA GLY A 246 6.84 -27.06 16.94
C GLY A 246 7.07 -25.56 16.89
N PHE A 247 6.06 -24.78 16.58
CA PHE A 247 6.09 -23.32 16.59
C PHE A 247 5.05 -22.74 17.55
N PRO A 248 5.40 -21.68 18.33
CA PRO A 248 4.48 -21.08 19.27
C PRO A 248 3.52 -20.05 18.63
N ASP A 249 3.85 -19.57 17.42
CA ASP A 249 3.18 -18.46 16.74
C ASP A 249 2.20 -18.91 15.64
N ILE A 250 2.00 -20.23 15.47
CA ILE A 250 1.06 -20.78 14.49
C ILE A 250 0.32 -21.98 15.09
N VAL A 251 -0.99 -21.91 15.06
CA VAL A 251 -1.87 -22.95 15.63
C VAL A 251 -2.88 -23.39 14.57
N ARG A 252 -3.19 -24.68 14.55
CA ARG A 252 -4.28 -25.22 13.76
C ARG A 252 -5.52 -25.33 14.61
N VAL A 253 -6.59 -24.66 14.22
CA VAL A 253 -7.87 -24.66 14.88
C VAL A 253 -8.87 -25.49 14.08
N SER A 254 -9.65 -26.33 14.76
CA SER A 254 -10.76 -27.06 14.14
C SER A 254 -11.97 -26.14 13.95
N GLY A 255 -12.89 -26.51 13.05
CA GLY A 255 -14.12 -25.71 12.85
C GLY A 255 -15.02 -25.62 14.09
N GLY A 256 -14.95 -26.61 14.99
CA GLY A 256 -15.69 -26.61 16.25
C GLY A 256 -15.12 -25.66 17.31
N GLU A 257 -13.80 -25.47 17.30
CA GLU A 257 -13.09 -24.63 18.27
C GLU A 257 -12.94 -23.17 17.77
N LEU A 258 -13.22 -22.92 16.49
CA LEU A 258 -12.94 -21.63 15.84
C LEU A 258 -13.61 -20.44 16.52
N LEU A 259 -14.85 -20.60 17.02
CA LEU A 259 -15.57 -19.52 17.67
C LEU A 259 -14.94 -19.16 19.01
N GLU A 260 -14.52 -20.17 19.79
CA GLU A 260 -13.85 -19.98 21.08
C GLU A 260 -12.50 -19.31 20.93
N GLU A 261 -11.72 -19.76 19.95
CA GLU A 261 -10.41 -19.13 19.63
C GLU A 261 -10.56 -17.68 19.14
N LEU A 262 -11.56 -17.40 18.32
CA LEU A 262 -11.85 -16.03 17.90
C LEU A 262 -12.27 -15.17 19.09
N ASP A 263 -13.15 -15.65 19.95
CA ASP A 263 -13.57 -14.94 21.16
C ASP A 263 -12.37 -14.65 22.06
N GLN A 264 -11.49 -15.62 22.27
CA GLN A 264 -10.25 -15.42 23.00
C GLN A 264 -9.33 -14.36 22.36
N CYS A 265 -9.16 -14.40 21.04
CA CYS A 265 -8.36 -13.41 20.31
C CYS A 265 -8.94 -11.98 20.46
N TYR A 266 -10.25 -11.82 20.26
CA TYR A 266 -10.90 -10.53 20.41
C TYR A 266 -10.85 -9.98 21.85
N ASN A 267 -10.95 -10.86 22.85
CA ASN A 267 -10.85 -10.46 24.25
C ASN A 267 -9.40 -10.14 24.68
N SER A 268 -8.42 -10.88 24.15
CA SER A 268 -7.01 -10.74 24.56
C SER A 268 -6.28 -9.62 23.81
N PHE A 269 -6.55 -9.46 22.51
CA PHE A 269 -5.82 -8.54 21.64
C PHE A 269 -6.68 -7.37 21.15
N GLY A 270 -8.00 -7.50 21.23
CA GLY A 270 -8.94 -6.50 20.74
C GLY A 270 -9.20 -6.59 19.25
N MET A 271 -10.15 -5.76 18.81
CA MET A 271 -10.62 -5.72 17.42
C MET A 271 -9.58 -5.16 16.45
N ASP A 272 -8.66 -4.33 16.92
CA ASP A 272 -7.63 -3.69 16.10
C ASP A 272 -6.49 -4.64 15.74
N GLU A 273 -6.19 -5.58 16.64
CA GLU A 273 -5.08 -6.52 16.50
C GLU A 273 -5.53 -7.90 16.01
N THR A 274 -6.84 -8.11 15.82
CA THR A 274 -7.41 -9.39 15.39
C THR A 274 -8.01 -9.26 13.99
N MET A 275 -7.57 -10.12 13.05
CA MET A 275 -8.07 -10.12 11.67
C MET A 275 -8.38 -11.53 11.18
N VAL A 276 -9.54 -11.70 10.53
CA VAL A 276 -9.92 -12.93 9.84
C VAL A 276 -9.71 -12.76 8.34
N ILE A 277 -8.79 -13.55 7.77
CA ILE A 277 -8.49 -13.52 6.34
C ILE A 277 -9.30 -14.59 5.63
N CYS A 278 -10.10 -14.18 4.65
CA CYS A 278 -10.99 -15.05 3.87
C CYS A 278 -10.68 -15.01 2.38
N ARG A 279 -11.05 -16.10 1.69
CA ARG A 279 -10.87 -16.20 0.24
C ARG A 279 -11.86 -15.34 -0.58
N SER A 280 -13.03 -15.02 -0.02
CA SER A 280 -14.11 -14.34 -0.73
C SER A 280 -14.89 -13.39 0.19
N ASN A 281 -15.49 -12.33 -0.40
CA ASN A 281 -16.35 -11.39 0.30
C ASN A 281 -17.54 -12.10 0.98
N LYS A 282 -18.14 -13.09 0.30
CA LYS A 282 -19.21 -13.92 0.88
C LYS A 282 -18.81 -14.59 2.20
N ARG A 283 -17.59 -15.13 2.29
CA ARG A 283 -17.08 -15.69 3.54
C ARG A 283 -16.76 -14.62 4.57
N ALA A 284 -16.17 -13.51 4.15
CA ALA A 284 -15.88 -12.39 5.03
C ALA A 284 -17.15 -11.85 5.68
N ASN A 285 -18.22 -11.64 4.89
CA ASN A 285 -19.52 -11.20 5.41
C ASN A 285 -20.09 -12.16 6.46
N ARG A 286 -20.05 -13.48 6.19
CA ARG A 286 -20.49 -14.48 7.18
C ARG A 286 -19.68 -14.45 8.47
N PHE A 287 -18.36 -14.25 8.39
CA PHE A 287 -17.53 -14.09 9.59
C PHE A 287 -17.86 -12.79 10.31
N ASN A 288 -18.04 -11.68 9.60
CA ASN A 288 -18.43 -10.40 10.20
C ASN A 288 -19.77 -10.51 10.94
N GLU A 289 -20.79 -11.13 10.32
CA GLU A 289 -22.08 -11.39 10.97
C GLU A 289 -21.93 -12.27 12.21
N GLY A 290 -21.17 -13.36 12.11
CA GLY A 290 -20.92 -14.27 13.23
C GLY A 290 -20.17 -13.62 14.38
N ILE A 291 -19.13 -12.84 14.10
CA ILE A 291 -18.35 -12.10 15.09
C ILE A 291 -19.23 -11.05 15.77
N ARG A 292 -19.98 -10.27 14.99
CA ARG A 292 -20.90 -9.24 15.51
C ARG A 292 -21.92 -9.85 16.49
N ALA A 293 -22.59 -10.93 16.07
CA ALA A 293 -23.66 -11.51 16.85
C ALA A 293 -23.17 -12.31 18.07
N ARG A 294 -22.05 -13.06 17.95
CA ARG A 294 -21.66 -14.05 18.96
C ARG A 294 -20.48 -13.64 19.84
N ILE A 295 -19.62 -12.73 19.35
CA ILE A 295 -18.43 -12.25 20.08
C ILE A 295 -18.65 -10.83 20.58
N LEU A 296 -19.15 -9.93 19.70
CA LEU A 296 -19.38 -8.53 20.05
C LEU A 296 -20.78 -8.26 20.60
N TYR A 297 -21.67 -9.25 20.60
CA TYR A 297 -23.05 -9.17 21.09
C TYR A 297 -23.82 -7.97 20.53
N ARG A 298 -23.65 -7.70 19.22
CA ARG A 298 -24.31 -6.60 18.53
C ARG A 298 -25.51 -7.13 17.75
N GLU A 299 -26.69 -6.66 18.09
CA GLU A 299 -27.96 -7.08 17.45
C GLU A 299 -28.24 -6.27 16.17
N GLU A 300 -27.86 -5.00 16.15
CA GLU A 300 -28.11 -4.12 15.01
C GLU A 300 -27.13 -4.41 13.87
N ALA A 301 -27.59 -4.29 12.60
CA ALA A 301 -26.77 -4.51 11.43
C ALA A 301 -25.63 -3.47 11.29
N PHE A 302 -25.80 -2.28 11.88
CA PHE A 302 -24.85 -1.17 11.84
C PHE A 302 -24.96 -0.35 13.12
N GLY A 303 -23.87 -0.08 13.80
CA GLY A 303 -23.88 0.57 15.10
C GLY A 303 -22.60 1.30 15.45
N GLY A 304 -22.62 2.07 16.54
CA GLY A 304 -21.43 2.73 17.07
C GLY A 304 -20.31 1.74 17.40
N GLY A 305 -19.07 2.12 17.11
CA GLY A 305 -17.89 1.29 17.27
C GLY A 305 -17.69 0.22 16.18
N ASP A 306 -18.55 0.17 15.14
CA ASP A 306 -18.29 -0.67 13.97
C ASP A 306 -17.15 -0.10 13.13
N LYS A 307 -16.37 -1.00 12.55
CA LYS A 307 -15.37 -0.64 11.54
C LYS A 307 -15.91 -0.97 10.16
N ILE A 308 -15.88 0.02 9.29
CA ILE A 308 -16.26 -0.11 7.89
C ILE A 308 -15.08 0.25 7.01
N MET A 309 -14.98 -0.41 5.87
CA MET A 309 -13.98 -0.10 4.86
C MET A 309 -14.63 0.60 3.67
N VAL A 310 -14.01 1.67 3.21
CA VAL A 310 -14.43 2.37 2.00
C VAL A 310 -14.07 1.50 0.79
N VAL A 311 -15.07 1.12 0.00
CA VAL A 311 -14.89 0.23 -1.16
C VAL A 311 -14.76 0.98 -2.49
N LYS A 312 -15.01 2.30 -2.49
CA LYS A 312 -14.87 3.16 -3.66
C LYS A 312 -14.39 4.54 -3.23
N ASN A 313 -13.49 5.16 -4.01
CA ASN A 313 -13.06 6.53 -3.75
C ASN A 313 -14.26 7.48 -3.70
N ASN A 314 -14.32 8.31 -2.67
CA ASN A 314 -15.36 9.30 -2.49
C ASN A 314 -14.75 10.70 -2.40
N TYR A 315 -15.17 11.58 -3.31
CA TYR A 315 -14.67 12.95 -3.44
C TYR A 315 -15.66 13.99 -2.93
N PHE A 316 -16.84 13.54 -2.56
CA PHE A 316 -17.93 14.43 -2.15
C PHE A 316 -17.88 14.73 -0.65
N TRP A 317 -17.81 13.69 0.18
CA TRP A 317 -17.88 13.83 1.64
C TRP A 317 -16.64 14.47 2.26
N GLY A 318 -15.50 14.45 1.57
CA GLY A 318 -14.26 15.13 1.98
C GLY A 318 -14.26 16.63 1.65
N ALA A 319 -15.07 17.08 0.70
CA ALA A 319 -15.03 18.44 0.19
C ALA A 319 -15.41 19.55 1.18
N GLU A 320 -16.13 19.20 2.26
CA GLU A 320 -16.50 20.13 3.33
C GLU A 320 -15.40 20.32 4.40
N TYR A 321 -14.30 19.55 4.32
CA TYR A 321 -13.24 19.55 5.32
C TYR A 321 -11.92 19.99 4.69
N ASP A 322 -11.32 21.05 5.22
CA ASP A 322 -10.12 21.68 4.66
C ASP A 322 -8.90 20.73 4.50
N LYS A 323 -8.85 19.68 5.32
CA LYS A 323 -7.72 18.72 5.33
C LYS A 323 -8.03 17.40 4.63
N ILE A 324 -9.22 17.22 4.06
CA ILE A 324 -9.68 15.96 3.47
C ILE A 324 -10.08 16.22 2.02
N ASP A 325 -9.17 15.97 1.07
CA ASP A 325 -9.48 16.14 -0.35
C ASP A 325 -10.42 15.05 -0.89
N PHE A 326 -10.30 13.84 -0.39
CA PHE A 326 -11.18 12.71 -0.71
C PHE A 326 -10.98 11.55 0.27
N ILE A 327 -11.95 10.66 0.34
CA ILE A 327 -11.90 9.43 1.12
C ILE A 327 -11.51 8.30 0.14
N ALA A 328 -10.40 7.64 0.40
CA ALA A 328 -9.85 6.65 -0.52
C ALA A 328 -10.46 5.27 -0.35
N ASN A 329 -10.53 4.51 -1.46
CA ASN A 329 -10.79 3.08 -1.38
C ASN A 329 -9.72 2.40 -0.49
N GLY A 330 -10.18 1.54 0.41
CA GLY A 330 -9.34 0.89 1.43
C GLY A 330 -9.18 1.67 2.74
N ASP A 331 -9.67 2.91 2.83
CA ASP A 331 -9.71 3.62 4.11
C ASP A 331 -10.65 2.91 5.09
N ILE A 332 -10.21 2.84 6.35
CA ILE A 332 -11.01 2.25 7.43
C ILE A 332 -11.58 3.39 8.27
N ALA A 333 -12.88 3.36 8.44
CA ALA A 333 -13.62 4.28 9.28
C ALA A 333 -14.25 3.56 10.47
N THR A 334 -14.18 4.17 11.65
CA THR A 334 -14.93 3.75 12.83
C THR A 334 -16.22 4.56 12.91
N VAL A 335 -17.33 3.90 13.15
CA VAL A 335 -18.64 4.55 13.34
C VAL A 335 -18.69 5.12 14.74
N GLU A 336 -18.63 6.44 14.88
CA GLU A 336 -18.71 7.12 16.18
C GLU A 336 -20.15 7.27 16.64
N LYS A 337 -21.03 7.63 15.69
CA LYS A 337 -22.45 7.83 15.99
C LYS A 337 -23.32 7.50 14.81
N VAL A 338 -24.41 6.78 15.08
CA VAL A 338 -25.48 6.49 14.11
C VAL A 338 -26.60 7.55 14.26
N GLY A 339 -27.02 8.10 13.14
CA GLY A 339 -28.03 9.14 13.07
C GLY A 339 -29.33 8.66 12.43
N LYS A 340 -29.86 9.45 11.49
CA LYS A 340 -31.15 9.21 10.84
C LYS A 340 -31.02 8.18 9.72
N TYR A 341 -32.05 7.35 9.55
CA TYR A 341 -32.19 6.45 8.41
C TYR A 341 -32.97 7.12 7.30
N LYS A 342 -32.72 6.73 6.06
CA LYS A 342 -33.41 7.23 4.88
C LYS A 342 -33.43 6.16 3.80
N ASP A 343 -34.61 5.93 3.23
CA ASP A 343 -34.75 5.07 2.04
C ASP A 343 -34.80 5.95 0.80
N LEU A 344 -34.03 5.61 -0.20
CA LEU A 344 -33.93 6.37 -1.45
C LEU A 344 -33.67 5.40 -2.62
N TYR A 345 -34.53 5.43 -3.64
CA TYR A 345 -34.44 4.58 -4.83
C TYR A 345 -34.35 3.07 -4.52
N GLY A 346 -34.98 2.62 -3.43
CA GLY A 346 -34.96 1.21 -3.03
C GLY A 346 -33.71 0.78 -2.25
N PHE A 347 -32.81 1.72 -1.94
CA PHE A 347 -31.64 1.50 -1.09
C PHE A 347 -31.82 2.11 0.30
N HIS A 348 -31.17 1.51 1.29
CA HIS A 348 -31.22 1.91 2.68
C HIS A 348 -29.97 2.68 3.07
N PHE A 349 -30.15 3.89 3.55
CA PHE A 349 -29.04 4.76 3.97
C PHE A 349 -29.17 5.10 5.45
N VAL A 350 -28.03 5.25 6.09
CA VAL A 350 -27.93 5.80 7.45
C VAL A 350 -26.95 6.95 7.48
N HIS A 351 -27.32 8.04 8.09
CA HIS A 351 -26.42 9.15 8.36
C HIS A 351 -25.53 8.75 9.54
N ALA A 352 -24.23 8.77 9.38
CA ALA A 352 -23.28 8.39 10.41
C ALA A 352 -22.17 9.42 10.56
N ARG A 353 -21.65 9.55 11.77
CA ARG A 353 -20.42 10.25 12.07
C ARG A 353 -19.30 9.24 12.13
N LEU A 354 -18.27 9.45 11.34
CA LEU A 354 -17.20 8.51 11.07
C LEU A 354 -15.85 9.12 11.43
N SER A 355 -15.04 8.39 12.20
CA SER A 355 -13.64 8.68 12.41
C SER A 355 -12.83 7.84 11.43
N ILE A 356 -12.13 8.46 10.48
CA ILE A 356 -11.31 7.76 9.51
C ILE A 356 -9.86 7.74 10.00
N TYR A 357 -9.27 6.56 10.03
CA TYR A 357 -7.89 6.40 10.48
C TYR A 357 -6.93 7.32 9.73
N GLY A 358 -6.24 8.20 10.47
CA GLY A 358 -5.25 9.16 9.96
C GLY A 358 -5.81 10.51 9.54
N TYR A 359 -7.08 10.79 9.82
CA TYR A 359 -7.64 12.13 9.78
C TYR A 359 -7.98 12.56 11.20
N GLU A 360 -7.75 13.84 11.51
CA GLU A 360 -8.04 14.39 12.85
C GLU A 360 -9.54 14.73 13.01
N GLU A 361 -10.24 14.94 11.91
CA GLU A 361 -11.63 15.39 11.90
C GLU A 361 -12.59 14.21 11.66
N GLU A 362 -13.70 14.21 12.39
CA GLU A 362 -14.80 13.28 12.15
C GLU A 362 -15.63 13.75 10.95
N ILE A 363 -15.99 12.81 10.07
CA ILE A 363 -16.77 13.08 8.87
C ILE A 363 -18.21 12.67 9.08
N SER A 364 -19.15 13.52 8.68
CA SER A 364 -20.57 13.20 8.61
C SER A 364 -20.94 12.76 7.19
N ALA A 365 -21.38 11.50 7.04
CA ALA A 365 -21.66 10.94 5.72
C ALA A 365 -22.92 10.05 5.74
N TRP A 366 -23.52 9.85 4.57
CA TRP A 366 -24.54 8.83 4.36
C TRP A 366 -23.88 7.52 3.96
N VAL A 367 -24.08 6.50 4.77
CA VAL A 367 -23.57 5.13 4.53
C VAL A 367 -24.72 4.31 3.92
N MET A 368 -24.46 3.66 2.81
CA MET A 368 -25.41 2.75 2.16
C MET A 368 -25.31 1.38 2.83
N LEU A 369 -26.34 0.97 3.54
CA LEU A 369 -26.37 -0.28 4.30
C LEU A 369 -26.37 -1.53 3.41
N ASP A 370 -26.98 -1.46 2.24
CA ASP A 370 -27.05 -2.56 1.28
C ASP A 370 -25.65 -3.05 0.83
N THR A 371 -24.65 -2.17 0.88
CA THR A 371 -23.26 -2.53 0.53
C THR A 371 -22.57 -3.34 1.60
N LEU A 372 -23.02 -3.30 2.86
CA LEU A 372 -22.38 -4.02 3.97
C LEU A 372 -22.52 -5.54 3.85
N THR A 373 -23.56 -6.01 3.16
CA THR A 373 -23.86 -7.43 2.93
C THR A 373 -23.63 -7.88 1.50
N SER A 374 -23.26 -6.95 0.61
CA SER A 374 -23.02 -7.26 -0.80
C SER A 374 -21.86 -8.23 -0.97
N GLU A 375 -22.05 -9.26 -1.81
CA GLU A 375 -20.99 -10.17 -2.23
C GLU A 375 -20.15 -9.60 -3.38
N GLN A 376 -20.63 -8.54 -4.03
CA GLN A 376 -19.96 -7.86 -5.15
C GLN A 376 -18.99 -6.80 -4.65
N THR A 377 -17.93 -6.55 -5.40
CA THR A 377 -16.93 -5.53 -5.09
C THR A 377 -17.42 -4.10 -5.36
N ALA A 378 -18.43 -3.97 -6.22
CA ALA A 378 -19.12 -2.71 -6.52
C ALA A 378 -20.58 -3.02 -6.91
N LEU A 379 -21.49 -2.08 -6.66
CA LEU A 379 -22.84 -2.15 -7.20
C LEU A 379 -22.78 -2.00 -8.74
N SER A 380 -23.53 -2.83 -9.47
CA SER A 380 -23.70 -2.67 -10.91
C SER A 380 -24.50 -1.40 -11.21
N TYR A 381 -24.32 -0.85 -12.39
CA TYR A 381 -25.06 0.34 -12.86
C TYR A 381 -26.48 0.02 -13.36
N ASP A 382 -26.98 -1.20 -13.16
CA ASP A 382 -28.32 -1.63 -13.60
C ASP A 382 -29.43 -1.22 -12.62
#